data_a2162f38e00b2eccc4a6e3cdd7b235ea
#
_entry.id   a2162f38e00b2eccc4a6e3cdd7b235ea
#
_cell.length_a   1.000
_cell.length_b   1.000
_cell.length_c   1.000
_cell.angle_alpha   90.00
_cell.angle_beta   90.00
_cell.angle_gamma   90.00
#
_symmetry.space_group_name_H-M   'P 1'
#
loop_
_entity.id
_entity.type
_entity.pdbx_description
1 polymer ?
#
loop_
_entity_poly.entity_id
_entity_poly.type
_entity_poly.pdbx_seq_one_letter_code
_entity_poly.pdbx_strand_id
1 'polypeptide(L)'
;PGKVNPTQCEAMTMVAAQVMGNDVAISVGGTQGHYELNVFKPLMASNFLKSAELLGDVCVSFEEHCASGIEPNYKRIKELVDNSLMLVTALNTKIGYYKAAEIAQTAHRNGTTLKEEAVRLGYVTPEDFDKWVRSEDMVGSLK
;
A
#
# COMPACT_ATOMS: atom_id res chain seq x y z
N PRO A 1 13.76 19.64 15.43
CA PRO A 1 12.35 19.92 15.26
C PRO A 1 11.91 19.50 13.86
N GLY A 2 10.80 18.78 13.75
CA GLY A 2 10.27 18.30 12.48
C GLY A 2 10.78 16.93 12.03
N LYS A 3 11.76 16.33 12.69
CA LYS A 3 12.15 14.94 12.43
C LYS A 3 11.23 14.02 13.23
N VAL A 4 10.35 13.31 12.52
CA VAL A 4 9.50 12.28 13.10
C VAL A 4 10.03 10.92 12.64
N ASN A 5 10.46 10.09 13.61
CA ASN A 5 10.89 8.74 13.32
C ASN A 5 9.67 7.79 13.32
N PRO A 6 9.60 6.79 12.43
CA PRO A 6 8.52 5.80 12.43
C PRO A 6 8.74 4.72 13.50
N THR A 7 8.83 5.14 14.77
CA THR A 7 9.28 4.29 15.88
C THR A 7 8.42 3.04 16.10
N GLN A 8 7.11 3.11 15.84
CA GLN A 8 6.23 1.94 15.96
C GLN A 8 6.46 0.93 14.84
N CYS A 9 6.73 1.40 13.62
CA CYS A 9 7.11 0.53 12.51
C CYS A 9 8.47 -0.12 12.77
N GLU A 10 9.44 0.64 13.31
CA GLU A 10 10.75 0.14 13.67
C GLU A 10 10.66 -0.93 14.78
N ALA A 11 9.84 -0.70 15.81
CA ALA A 11 9.59 -1.65 16.88
C ALA A 11 8.99 -2.96 16.34
N MET A 12 7.99 -2.88 15.47
CA MET A 12 7.36 -4.05 14.86
C MET A 12 8.36 -4.87 14.02
N THR A 13 9.19 -4.20 13.22
CA THR A 13 10.21 -4.89 12.42
C THR A 13 11.32 -5.51 13.28
N MET A 14 11.69 -4.88 14.40
CA MET A 14 12.62 -5.47 15.37
C MET A 14 12.04 -6.72 16.02
N VAL A 15 10.76 -6.69 16.41
CA VAL A 15 10.07 -7.88 16.95
C VAL A 15 10.03 -9.00 15.90
N ALA A 16 9.72 -8.67 14.64
CA ALA A 16 9.74 -9.67 13.56
C ALA A 16 11.11 -10.33 13.41
N ALA A 17 12.19 -9.55 13.44
CA ALA A 17 13.55 -10.08 13.39
C ALA A 17 13.88 -11.00 14.61
N GLN A 18 13.45 -10.60 15.80
CA GLN A 18 13.63 -11.42 17.01
C GLN A 18 12.87 -12.75 16.93
N VAL A 19 11.63 -12.72 16.42
CA VAL A 19 10.80 -13.92 16.23
C VAL A 19 11.44 -14.87 15.22
N MET A 20 11.98 -14.37 14.13
CA MET A 20 12.72 -15.18 13.15
C MET A 20 13.97 -15.82 13.80
N GLY A 21 14.69 -15.10 14.65
CA GLY A 21 15.83 -15.66 15.42
C GLY A 21 15.39 -16.75 16.39
N ASN A 22 14.27 -16.54 17.08
CA ASN A 22 13.70 -17.54 17.99
C ASN A 22 13.26 -18.81 17.23
N ASP A 23 12.69 -18.68 16.03
CA ASP A 23 12.31 -19.80 15.17
C ASP A 23 13.51 -20.65 14.76
N VAL A 24 14.62 -20.02 14.44
CA VAL A 24 15.90 -20.75 14.19
C VAL A 24 16.33 -21.56 15.43
N ALA A 25 16.27 -20.96 16.63
CA ALA A 25 16.61 -21.67 17.87
C ALA A 25 15.65 -22.84 18.11
N ILE A 26 14.37 -22.70 17.86
CA ILE A 26 13.36 -23.76 17.95
C ILE A 26 13.67 -24.87 16.96
N SER A 27 13.94 -24.51 15.70
CA SER A 27 14.25 -25.46 14.63
C SER A 27 15.50 -26.27 14.95
N VAL A 28 16.59 -25.62 15.38
CA VAL A 28 17.81 -26.32 15.81
C VAL A 28 17.53 -27.21 17.02
N GLY A 29 16.79 -26.73 18.01
CA GLY A 29 16.37 -27.54 19.16
C GLY A 29 15.55 -28.78 18.77
N GLY A 30 14.67 -28.61 17.76
CA GLY A 30 13.85 -29.71 17.24
C GLY A 30 14.61 -30.78 16.50
N THR A 31 15.81 -30.49 15.96
CA THR A 31 16.69 -31.49 15.34
C THR A 31 17.46 -32.35 16.35
N GLN A 32 17.44 -31.95 17.63
CA GLN A 32 18.15 -32.66 18.68
C GLN A 32 17.24 -33.73 19.29
N GLY A 33 17.82 -34.87 19.63
CA GLY A 33 17.08 -35.93 20.29
C GLY A 33 17.85 -37.23 20.25
N HIS A 34 17.85 -37.96 21.38
CA HIS A 34 18.52 -39.22 21.54
C HIS A 34 17.58 -40.19 22.26
N TYR A 35 17.44 -41.39 21.73
CA TYR A 35 16.64 -42.45 22.35
C TYR A 35 15.18 -42.01 22.65
N GLU A 36 14.54 -41.39 21.68
CA GLU A 36 13.15 -40.90 21.76
C GLU A 36 12.92 -39.75 22.77
N LEU A 37 13.99 -39.12 23.26
CA LEU A 37 13.91 -37.99 24.16
C LEU A 37 14.65 -36.77 23.60
N ASN A 38 13.92 -35.68 23.42
CA ASN A 38 14.49 -34.37 23.12
C ASN A 38 14.55 -33.53 24.41
N VAL A 39 15.77 -33.26 24.89
CA VAL A 39 16.01 -32.47 26.12
C VAL A 39 15.98 -30.96 25.90
N PHE A 40 15.84 -30.48 24.64
CA PHE A 40 15.78 -29.06 24.28
C PHE A 40 14.35 -28.45 24.40
N LYS A 41 13.37 -29.23 24.88
CA LYS A 41 12.00 -28.76 25.08
C LYS A 41 11.88 -27.44 25.84
N PRO A 42 12.62 -27.20 26.94
CA PRO A 42 12.57 -25.90 27.63
C PRO A 42 13.02 -24.74 26.76
N LEU A 43 14.05 -24.92 25.92
CA LEU A 43 14.53 -23.92 24.98
C LEU A 43 13.42 -23.58 23.92
N MET A 44 12.84 -24.63 23.33
CA MET A 44 11.79 -24.45 22.33
C MET A 44 10.57 -23.78 22.94
N ALA A 45 10.10 -24.21 24.11
CA ALA A 45 8.97 -23.62 24.80
C ALA A 45 9.22 -22.14 25.17
N SER A 46 10.41 -21.82 25.71
CA SER A 46 10.75 -20.44 26.06
C SER A 46 10.78 -19.52 24.86
N ASN A 47 11.39 -19.92 23.74
CA ASN A 47 11.46 -19.12 22.52
C ASN A 47 10.08 -18.95 21.88
N PHE A 48 9.25 -20.00 21.88
CA PHE A 48 7.88 -19.92 21.35
C PHE A 48 7.01 -18.95 22.16
N LEU A 49 6.99 -19.12 23.49
CA LEU A 49 6.18 -18.26 24.37
C LEU A 49 6.65 -16.80 24.30
N LYS A 50 7.97 -16.56 24.25
CA LYS A 50 8.50 -15.22 24.10
C LYS A 50 8.13 -14.57 22.76
N SER A 51 8.12 -15.36 21.68
CA SER A 51 7.67 -14.89 20.38
C SER A 51 6.19 -14.50 20.39
N ALA A 52 5.34 -15.32 21.01
CA ALA A 52 3.90 -15.05 21.14
C ALA A 52 3.64 -13.78 21.96
N GLU A 53 4.33 -13.60 23.09
CA GLU A 53 4.26 -12.40 23.94
C GLU A 53 4.67 -11.15 23.14
N LEU A 54 5.84 -11.15 22.51
CA LEU A 54 6.35 -10.01 21.75
C LEU A 54 5.43 -9.62 20.59
N LEU A 55 4.88 -10.60 19.87
CA LEU A 55 3.94 -10.33 18.79
C LEU A 55 2.63 -9.73 19.31
N GLY A 56 2.11 -10.26 20.42
CA GLY A 56 0.90 -9.71 21.05
C GLY A 56 1.09 -8.26 21.46
N ASP A 57 2.16 -7.99 22.21
CA ASP A 57 2.45 -6.64 22.72
C ASP A 57 2.71 -5.63 21.61
N VAL A 58 3.48 -6.01 20.58
CA VAL A 58 3.78 -5.08 19.49
C VAL A 58 2.56 -4.79 18.61
N CYS A 59 1.65 -5.75 18.43
CA CYS A 59 0.40 -5.50 17.69
C CYS A 59 -0.49 -4.50 18.42
N VAL A 60 -0.66 -4.64 19.73
CA VAL A 60 -1.43 -3.69 20.55
C VAL A 60 -0.78 -2.31 20.51
N SER A 61 0.52 -2.22 20.76
CA SER A 61 1.25 -0.95 20.71
C SER A 61 1.19 -0.28 19.34
N PHE A 62 1.29 -1.05 18.26
CA PHE A 62 1.20 -0.53 16.90
C PHE A 62 -0.20 -0.02 16.57
N GLU A 63 -1.24 -0.73 17.01
CA GLU A 63 -2.62 -0.30 16.84
C GLU A 63 -2.85 1.03 17.55
N GLU A 64 -2.53 1.13 18.85
CA GLU A 64 -2.80 2.30 19.67
C GLU A 64 -2.01 3.55 19.23
N HIS A 65 -0.75 3.38 18.84
CA HIS A 65 0.18 4.49 18.63
C HIS A 65 0.51 4.76 17.16
N CYS A 66 -0.03 3.99 16.23
CA CYS A 66 0.18 4.16 14.80
C CYS A 66 -1.09 3.94 13.98
N ALA A 67 -1.65 2.72 13.96
CA ALA A 67 -2.66 2.35 12.99
C ALA A 67 -3.97 3.12 13.16
N SER A 68 -4.45 3.28 14.41
CA SER A 68 -5.69 3.99 14.72
C SER A 68 -5.66 5.48 14.37
N GLY A 69 -4.47 6.08 14.28
CA GLY A 69 -4.28 7.49 13.95
C GLY A 69 -3.98 7.78 12.47
N ILE A 70 -4.04 6.77 11.59
CA ILE A 70 -3.74 6.97 10.17
C ILE A 70 -4.90 7.71 9.49
N GLU A 71 -4.59 8.86 8.91
CA GLU A 71 -5.53 9.63 8.10
C GLU A 71 -5.03 9.76 6.66
N PRO A 72 -5.92 9.63 5.66
CA PRO A 72 -5.53 9.81 4.27
C PRO A 72 -5.27 11.29 3.95
N ASN A 73 -4.22 11.55 3.19
CA ASN A 73 -3.98 12.87 2.64
C ASN A 73 -4.86 13.07 1.40
N TYR A 74 -6.12 13.43 1.61
CA TYR A 74 -7.12 13.59 0.55
C TYR A 74 -6.69 14.56 -0.55
N LYS A 75 -6.02 15.65 -0.19
CA LYS A 75 -5.50 16.62 -1.16
C LYS A 75 -4.49 15.96 -2.09
N ARG A 76 -3.51 15.25 -1.51
CA ARG A 76 -2.47 14.59 -2.31
C ARG A 76 -3.02 13.43 -3.13
N ILE A 77 -3.96 12.67 -2.58
CA ILE A 77 -4.65 11.59 -3.29
C ILE A 77 -5.38 12.16 -4.51
N LYS A 78 -6.15 13.25 -4.31
CA LYS A 78 -6.86 13.89 -5.42
C LYS A 78 -5.91 14.40 -6.50
N GLU A 79 -4.82 15.08 -6.13
CA GLU A 79 -3.80 15.54 -7.08
C GLU A 79 -3.23 14.38 -7.91
N LEU A 80 -2.92 13.24 -7.27
CA LEU A 80 -2.38 12.07 -7.96
C LEU A 80 -3.41 11.42 -8.90
N VAL A 81 -4.68 11.36 -8.50
CA VAL A 81 -5.75 10.84 -9.34
C VAL A 81 -5.97 11.77 -10.55
N ASP A 82 -6.13 13.07 -10.32
CA ASP A 82 -6.39 14.06 -11.39
C ASP A 82 -5.28 14.11 -12.45
N ASN A 83 -4.03 13.83 -12.04
CA ASN A 83 -2.87 13.77 -12.94
C ASN A 83 -2.64 12.39 -13.57
N SER A 84 -3.48 11.39 -13.25
CA SER A 84 -3.30 10.04 -13.79
C SER A 84 -3.72 9.94 -15.24
N LEU A 85 -2.81 9.50 -16.11
CA LEU A 85 -3.12 9.22 -17.52
C LEU A 85 -4.10 8.06 -17.71
N MET A 86 -4.28 7.20 -16.69
CA MET A 86 -5.22 6.08 -16.74
C MET A 86 -6.68 6.56 -16.92
N LEU A 87 -7.01 7.76 -16.47
CA LEU A 87 -8.36 8.35 -16.59
C LEU A 87 -8.80 8.53 -18.04
N VAL A 88 -7.87 8.58 -19.00
CA VAL A 88 -8.17 8.75 -20.42
C VAL A 88 -9.08 7.66 -20.98
N THR A 89 -9.05 6.46 -20.38
CA THR A 89 -9.89 5.34 -20.83
C THR A 89 -11.38 5.61 -20.73
N ALA A 90 -11.81 6.49 -19.82
CA ALA A 90 -13.20 6.94 -19.73
C ALA A 90 -13.68 7.67 -21.01
N LEU A 91 -12.76 8.28 -21.74
CA LEU A 91 -13.07 9.00 -22.98
C LEU A 91 -13.24 8.07 -24.19
N ASN A 92 -12.76 6.82 -24.14
CA ASN A 92 -12.80 5.89 -25.27
C ASN A 92 -14.20 5.71 -25.84
N THR A 93 -15.20 5.60 -24.98
CA THR A 93 -16.60 5.40 -25.36
C THR A 93 -17.27 6.65 -25.94
N LYS A 94 -16.66 7.82 -25.78
CA LYS A 94 -17.22 9.12 -26.19
C LYS A 94 -16.56 9.67 -27.45
N ILE A 95 -15.24 9.64 -27.52
CA ILE A 95 -14.46 10.22 -28.63
C ILE A 95 -13.66 9.19 -29.45
N GLY A 96 -13.69 7.93 -29.04
CA GLY A 96 -12.96 6.83 -29.65
C GLY A 96 -11.52 6.71 -29.17
N TYR A 97 -10.96 5.50 -29.35
CA TYR A 97 -9.63 5.12 -28.83
C TYR A 97 -8.50 6.03 -29.33
N TYR A 98 -8.45 6.32 -30.64
CA TYR A 98 -7.32 7.07 -31.22
C TYR A 98 -7.23 8.50 -30.71
N LYS A 99 -8.35 9.21 -30.57
CA LYS A 99 -8.37 10.56 -30.01
C LYS A 99 -8.00 10.55 -28.51
N ALA A 100 -8.50 9.58 -27.76
CA ALA A 100 -8.14 9.39 -26.36
C ALA A 100 -6.64 9.10 -26.21
N ALA A 101 -6.08 8.23 -27.05
CA ALA A 101 -4.64 7.93 -27.07
C ALA A 101 -3.80 9.18 -27.40
N GLU A 102 -4.23 10.00 -28.35
CA GLU A 102 -3.56 11.25 -28.71
C GLU A 102 -3.54 12.24 -27.54
N ILE A 103 -4.66 12.38 -26.81
CA ILE A 103 -4.75 13.21 -25.60
C ILE A 103 -3.71 12.72 -24.58
N ALA A 104 -3.70 11.42 -24.27
CA ALA A 104 -2.80 10.86 -23.26
C ALA A 104 -1.32 11.02 -23.65
N GLN A 105 -0.96 10.72 -24.89
CA GLN A 105 0.41 10.86 -25.40
C GLN A 105 0.87 12.33 -25.38
N THR A 106 -0.03 13.25 -25.71
CA THR A 106 0.29 14.68 -25.74
C THR A 106 0.43 15.22 -24.31
N ALA A 107 -0.48 14.85 -23.41
CA ALA A 107 -0.39 15.21 -22.00
C ALA A 107 0.91 14.69 -21.37
N HIS A 108 1.28 13.45 -21.63
CA HIS A 108 2.54 12.88 -21.14
C HIS A 108 3.77 13.64 -21.68
N ARG A 109 3.80 13.94 -22.98
CA ARG A 109 4.91 14.64 -23.62
C ARG A 109 5.10 16.07 -23.12
N ASN A 110 3.98 16.75 -22.88
CA ASN A 110 3.96 18.16 -22.48
C ASN A 110 4.01 18.33 -20.94
N GLY A 111 3.85 17.27 -20.15
CA GLY A 111 3.75 17.37 -18.70
C GLY A 111 2.48 18.09 -18.22
N THR A 112 1.40 18.00 -19.01
CA THR A 112 0.10 18.63 -18.77
C THR A 112 -0.93 17.59 -18.34
N THR A 113 -2.10 18.04 -17.89
CA THR A 113 -3.20 17.14 -17.53
C THR A 113 -3.97 16.67 -18.77
N LEU A 114 -4.69 15.54 -18.63
CA LEU A 114 -5.58 15.06 -19.70
C LEU A 114 -6.66 16.09 -20.05
N LYS A 115 -7.18 16.81 -19.07
CA LYS A 115 -8.22 17.84 -19.28
C LYS A 115 -7.70 18.98 -20.12
N GLU A 116 -6.52 19.51 -19.78
CA GLU A 116 -5.89 20.60 -20.54
C GLU A 116 -5.69 20.21 -22.00
N GLU A 117 -5.17 19.02 -22.27
CA GLU A 117 -4.91 18.56 -23.63
C GLU A 117 -6.18 18.18 -24.39
N ALA A 118 -7.17 17.59 -23.74
CA ALA A 118 -8.46 17.28 -24.37
C ALA A 118 -9.18 18.54 -24.88
N VAL A 119 -9.14 19.60 -24.08
CA VAL A 119 -9.71 20.92 -24.46
C VAL A 119 -8.85 21.59 -25.51
N ARG A 120 -7.53 21.61 -25.36
CA ARG A 120 -6.59 22.24 -26.32
C ARG A 120 -6.68 21.61 -27.71
N LEU A 121 -6.85 20.29 -27.79
CA LEU A 121 -7.04 19.56 -29.05
C LEU A 121 -8.46 19.71 -29.63
N GLY A 122 -9.36 20.33 -28.90
CA GLY A 122 -10.75 20.55 -29.35
C GLY A 122 -11.61 19.29 -29.41
N TYR A 123 -11.23 18.23 -28.69
CA TYR A 123 -11.94 16.95 -28.68
C TYR A 123 -13.06 16.91 -27.64
N VAL A 124 -12.95 17.69 -26.59
CA VAL A 124 -13.87 17.68 -25.45
C VAL A 124 -13.98 19.10 -24.88
N THR A 125 -15.16 19.49 -24.42
CA THR A 125 -15.33 20.72 -23.64
C THR A 125 -14.93 20.46 -22.18
N PRO A 126 -14.58 21.50 -21.40
CA PRO A 126 -14.28 21.33 -19.97
C PRO A 126 -15.42 20.65 -19.21
N GLU A 127 -16.66 21.02 -19.52
CA GLU A 127 -17.88 20.51 -18.88
C GLU A 127 -18.12 19.03 -19.22
N ASP A 128 -17.91 18.65 -20.49
CA ASP A 128 -18.04 17.27 -20.93
C ASP A 128 -16.94 16.40 -20.33
N PHE A 129 -15.70 16.91 -20.23
CA PHE A 129 -14.61 16.21 -19.59
C PHE A 129 -14.96 15.86 -18.13
N ASP A 130 -15.39 16.84 -17.34
CA ASP A 130 -15.76 16.65 -15.93
C ASP A 130 -16.96 15.70 -15.76
N LYS A 131 -17.86 15.67 -16.74
CA LYS A 131 -19.02 14.77 -16.75
C LYS A 131 -18.64 13.32 -17.10
N TRP A 132 -17.67 13.11 -17.99
CA TRP A 132 -17.35 11.78 -18.52
C TRP A 132 -16.18 11.12 -17.81
N VAL A 133 -15.23 11.91 -17.27
CA VAL A 133 -14.04 11.41 -16.60
C VAL A 133 -14.25 11.48 -15.09
N ARG A 134 -14.89 10.45 -14.58
CA ARG A 134 -15.16 10.28 -13.15
C ARG A 134 -14.46 9.03 -12.65
N SER A 135 -13.45 9.20 -11.81
CA SER A 135 -12.62 8.09 -11.30
C SER A 135 -13.45 7.05 -10.54
N GLU A 136 -14.49 7.48 -9.84
CA GLU A 136 -15.40 6.61 -9.10
C GLU A 136 -16.20 5.66 -9.99
N ASP A 137 -16.47 6.04 -11.26
CA ASP A 137 -17.19 5.21 -12.20
C ASP A 137 -16.28 4.21 -12.94
N MET A 138 -14.94 4.30 -12.74
CA MET A 138 -13.94 3.45 -13.37
C MET A 138 -13.53 2.24 -12.52
N VAL A 139 -13.99 2.17 -11.30
CA VAL A 139 -13.78 1.05 -10.39
C VAL A 139 -15.03 0.22 -10.25
N GLY A 140 -14.87 -1.11 -10.11
CA GLY A 140 -16.03 -1.98 -9.88
C GLY A 140 -16.68 -1.70 -8.52
N SER A 141 -17.94 -2.12 -8.35
CA SER A 141 -18.59 -2.05 -7.04
C SER A 141 -17.75 -2.85 -6.03
N LEU A 142 -17.22 -2.18 -5.02
CA LEU A 142 -16.71 -2.84 -3.83
C LEU A 142 -17.89 -3.58 -3.17
N LYS A 143 -17.95 -4.90 -3.36
CA LYS A 143 -18.91 -5.76 -2.67
C LYS A 143 -18.39 -6.09 -1.29
#